data_5a87797c36dfa794b2439b58d167380c
#
_entry.id   5a87797c36dfa794b2439b58d167380c
#
_cell.length_a   1.000
_cell.length_b   1.000
_cell.length_c   1.000
_cell.angle_alpha   90.00
_cell.angle_beta   90.00
_cell.angle_gamma   90.00
#
_symmetry.space_group_name_H-M   'P 1'
#
loop_
_entity.id
_entity.type
_entity.pdbx_description
1 polymer ?
#
loop_
_entity_poly.entity_id
_entity_poly.type
_entity_poly.pdbx_seq_one_letter_code
_entity_poly.pdbx_strand_id
1 'polypeptide(L)'
;MKIISVAFAAILVFAACNRNILTGSKLTLDNYNQITTGMSKEQVEKILGPATSMETKDMIIFKKTTWRYEDGNKFAVVTFKNDEVDSKDTNLGR
;
A
#
# COMPACT_ATOMS: atom_id res chain seq x y z
N MET A 1 5.17 -27.47 -26.58
CA MET A 1 5.21 -27.36 -26.03
C MET A 1 5.54 -26.90 -25.44
N LYS A 2 5.82 -26.74 -25.04
CA LYS A 2 6.26 -26.18 -24.40
C LYS A 2 5.76 -25.19 -23.88
N ILE A 3 5.38 -24.60 -23.98
CA ILE A 3 4.71 -23.64 -23.66
C ILE A 3 4.20 -23.61 -22.44
N ILE A 4 3.81 -24.55 -22.07
CA ILE A 4 3.33 -24.70 -20.93
C ILE A 4 4.12 -24.19 -19.89
N SER A 5 5.30 -24.39 -20.02
CA SER A 5 6.14 -24.03 -19.01
C SER A 5 6.06 -22.65 -18.70
N VAL A 6 5.69 -21.93 -19.57
CA VAL A 6 5.58 -20.63 -19.36
C VAL A 6 4.64 -20.29 -18.34
N ALA A 7 3.56 -20.90 -18.39
CA ALA A 7 2.58 -20.59 -17.50
C ALA A 7 3.05 -20.63 -16.15
N PHE A 8 3.95 -21.54 -15.91
CA PHE A 8 4.30 -21.68 -14.67
C PHE A 8 5.15 -20.71 -14.15
N ALA A 9 5.75 -20.08 -14.94
CA ALA A 9 6.64 -19.11 -14.50
C ALA A 9 5.88 -18.03 -13.80
N ALA A 10 4.75 -17.73 -14.31
CA ALA A 10 4.00 -16.67 -13.73
C ALA A 10 3.64 -16.98 -12.34
N ILE A 11 3.44 -18.19 -12.09
CA ILE A 11 3.05 -18.55 -10.82
C ILE A 11 4.08 -18.30 -9.82
N LEU A 12 5.29 -18.44 -10.18
CA LEU A 12 6.32 -18.26 -9.27
C LEU A 12 6.32 -16.90 -8.72
N VAL A 13 5.84 -15.99 -9.45
CA VAL A 13 5.83 -14.67 -9.02
C VAL A 13 4.97 -14.50 -7.85
N PHE A 14 3.91 -15.25 -7.80
CA PHE A 14 3.07 -15.11 -6.72
C PHE A 14 3.68 -15.58 -5.51
N ALA A 15 4.46 -16.56 -5.59
CA ALA A 15 5.06 -17.12 -4.43
C ALA A 15 5.90 -16.08 -3.76
N ALA A 16 6.54 -15.28 -4.54
CA ALA A 16 7.39 -14.29 -3.96
C ALA A 16 6.58 -13.29 -3.17
N CYS A 17 5.45 -12.95 -3.66
CA CYS A 17 4.64 -12.02 -2.93
C CYS A 17 4.17 -12.60 -1.63
N ASN A 18 3.89 -13.86 -1.64
CA ASN A 18 3.43 -14.47 -0.44
C ASN A 18 4.46 -14.46 0.64
N ARG A 19 5.69 -14.57 0.26
CA ARG A 19 6.71 -14.57 1.25
C ARG A 19 6.76 -13.27 1.98
N ASN A 20 6.48 -12.18 1.34
CA ASN A 20 6.52 -10.90 1.99
C ASN A 20 5.51 -10.85 3.10
N ILE A 21 4.43 -11.52 2.94
CA ILE A 21 3.42 -11.53 3.97
C ILE A 21 3.91 -12.28 5.16
N LEU A 22 4.66 -13.32 4.95
CA LEU A 22 5.14 -14.12 6.04
C LEU A 22 6.29 -13.48 6.79
N THR A 23 7.01 -12.60 6.16
CA THR A 23 8.17 -12.04 6.79
C THR A 23 7.93 -10.73 7.50
N GLY A 24 6.72 -10.24 7.45
CA GLY A 24 6.38 -9.05 8.19
C GLY A 24 5.77 -7.95 7.38
N SER A 25 5.49 -6.87 8.04
CA SER A 25 4.80 -5.76 7.47
C SER A 25 5.73 -4.83 6.73
N LYS A 26 5.21 -4.15 5.72
CA LYS A 26 5.96 -3.11 5.03
C LYS A 26 5.76 -1.76 5.73
N LEU A 27 5.06 -1.75 6.86
CA LEU A 27 4.81 -0.52 7.58
C LEU A 27 6.01 -0.17 8.43
N THR A 28 6.97 0.51 7.84
CA THR A 28 8.18 0.96 8.51
C THR A 28 8.33 2.46 8.32
N LEU A 29 9.11 3.10 9.17
CA LEU A 29 9.32 4.53 9.05
C LEU A 29 10.00 4.86 7.71
N ASP A 30 10.95 4.04 7.27
CA ASP A 30 11.60 4.28 6.01
C ASP A 30 10.60 4.24 4.85
N ASN A 31 9.72 3.27 4.83
CA ASN A 31 8.74 3.16 3.77
C ASN A 31 7.73 4.31 3.86
N TYR A 32 7.31 4.64 5.08
CA TYR A 32 6.38 5.74 5.27
C TYR A 32 6.97 7.03 4.75
N ASN A 33 8.25 7.26 4.99
CA ASN A 33 8.89 8.49 4.56
C ASN A 33 9.04 8.59 3.04
N GLN A 34 8.89 7.48 2.32
CA GLN A 34 8.93 7.52 0.87
C GLN A 34 7.62 8.01 0.26
N ILE A 35 6.55 8.03 1.05
CA ILE A 35 5.24 8.46 0.56
C ILE A 35 5.24 9.98 0.50
N THR A 36 4.98 10.53 -0.68
CA THR A 36 4.98 11.99 -0.85
C THR A 36 3.69 12.44 -1.53
N THR A 37 3.33 13.69 -1.33
CA THR A 37 2.15 14.27 -1.91
C THR A 37 2.17 14.14 -3.43
N GLY A 38 1.07 13.76 -4.00
CA GLY A 38 0.95 13.58 -5.45
C GLY A 38 1.16 12.16 -5.93
N MET A 39 1.63 11.27 -5.06
CA MET A 39 1.79 9.88 -5.48
C MET A 39 0.45 9.23 -5.75
N SER A 40 0.43 8.28 -6.68
CA SER A 40 -0.80 7.54 -6.98
C SER A 40 -1.03 6.44 -5.96
N LYS A 41 -2.23 5.90 -5.93
CA LYS A 41 -2.54 4.78 -5.04
C LYS A 41 -1.63 3.59 -5.35
N GLU A 42 -1.34 3.34 -6.62
CA GLU A 42 -0.49 2.23 -7.00
C GLU A 42 0.93 2.39 -6.45
N GLN A 43 1.44 3.60 -6.46
CA GLN A 43 2.77 3.84 -5.93
C GLN A 43 2.81 3.61 -4.43
N VAL A 44 1.79 4.04 -3.71
CA VAL A 44 1.71 3.84 -2.27
C VAL A 44 1.61 2.34 -1.96
N GLU A 45 0.83 1.62 -2.72
CA GLU A 45 0.67 0.20 -2.48
C GLU A 45 1.97 -0.57 -2.73
N LYS A 46 2.77 -0.14 -3.67
CA LYS A 46 4.06 -0.78 -3.89
C LYS A 46 4.99 -0.59 -2.71
N ILE A 47 4.89 0.53 -2.06
CA ILE A 47 5.77 0.86 -0.94
C ILE A 47 5.28 0.28 0.38
N LEU A 48 4.01 0.49 0.69
CA LEU A 48 3.46 0.08 1.97
C LEU A 48 2.65 -1.24 1.92
N GLY A 49 2.33 -1.71 0.74
CA GLY A 49 1.52 -2.92 0.60
C GLY A 49 0.04 -2.58 0.69
N PRO A 50 -0.81 -3.58 0.77
CA PRO A 50 -2.25 -3.35 0.86
C PRO A 50 -2.61 -2.74 2.21
N ALA A 51 -3.54 -1.82 2.19
CA ALA A 51 -3.97 -1.16 3.42
C ALA A 51 -4.76 -2.12 4.30
N THR A 52 -4.71 -1.92 5.60
CA THR A 52 -5.49 -2.72 6.53
C THR A 52 -6.97 -2.40 6.36
N SER A 53 -7.30 -1.14 6.14
CA SER A 53 -8.66 -0.74 5.86
C SER A 53 -8.66 0.47 4.92
N MET A 54 -9.74 0.64 4.18
CA MET A 54 -9.87 1.72 3.23
C MET A 54 -11.26 2.30 3.29
N GLU A 55 -11.37 3.60 3.15
CA GLU A 55 -12.66 4.27 3.13
C GLU A 55 -12.64 5.34 2.07
N THR A 56 -13.68 5.44 1.27
CA THR A 56 -13.78 6.46 0.24
C THR A 56 -15.04 7.27 0.46
N LYS A 57 -14.92 8.59 0.38
CA LYS A 57 -16.06 9.47 0.48
C LYS A 57 -16.07 10.38 -0.73
N ASP A 58 -17.22 10.47 -1.39
CA ASP A 58 -17.37 11.37 -2.50
C ASP A 58 -17.80 12.72 -1.96
N MET A 59 -16.96 13.70 -2.13
CA MET A 59 -17.24 15.05 -1.71
C MET A 59 -17.83 15.80 -2.91
N ILE A 60 -18.37 16.96 -2.68
CA ILE A 60 -19.00 17.70 -3.76
C ILE A 60 -18.04 17.99 -4.89
N ILE A 61 -16.83 18.35 -4.60
CA ILE A 61 -15.90 18.74 -5.65
C ILE A 61 -14.70 17.81 -5.80
N PHE A 62 -14.58 16.79 -4.94
CA PHE A 62 -13.49 15.83 -5.09
C PHE A 62 -13.82 14.56 -4.33
N LYS A 63 -13.02 13.53 -4.54
CA LYS A 63 -13.19 12.27 -3.86
C LYS A 63 -12.06 12.13 -2.84
N LYS A 64 -12.38 11.74 -1.63
CA LYS A 64 -11.41 11.54 -0.57
C LYS A 64 -11.34 10.06 -0.23
N THR A 65 -10.15 9.47 -0.27
CA THR A 65 -9.93 8.08 0.10
C THR A 65 -8.94 8.04 1.24
N THR A 66 -9.23 7.27 2.27
CA THR A 66 -8.35 7.12 3.41
C THR A 66 -7.91 5.67 3.50
N TRP A 67 -6.60 5.45 3.48
CA TRP A 67 -6.03 4.12 3.65
C TRP A 67 -5.37 4.07 5.02
N ARG A 68 -5.78 3.10 5.82
CA ARG A 68 -5.21 2.96 7.14
C ARG A 68 -4.43 1.67 7.22
N TYR A 69 -3.20 1.77 7.72
CA TYR A 69 -2.31 0.63 7.90
C TYR A 69 -2.12 0.43 9.40
N GLU A 70 -2.23 -0.80 9.87
CA GLU A 70 -2.05 -1.11 11.27
C GLU A 70 -1.18 -2.35 11.43
N ASP A 71 -0.25 -2.31 12.38
CA ASP A 71 0.61 -3.44 12.65
C ASP A 71 0.93 -3.37 14.15
N GLY A 72 0.14 -4.09 14.94
CA GLY A 72 0.29 -4.03 16.38
C GLY A 72 -0.03 -2.62 16.88
N ASN A 73 0.91 -1.99 17.52
CA ASN A 73 0.73 -0.64 18.03
C ASN A 73 1.10 0.44 17.02
N LYS A 74 1.60 0.03 15.86
CA LYS A 74 1.99 0.98 14.83
C LYS A 74 0.85 1.26 13.88
N PHE A 75 0.75 2.47 13.40
CA PHE A 75 -0.24 2.79 12.39
C PHE A 75 0.28 3.85 11.44
N ALA A 76 -0.30 3.90 10.27
CA ALA A 76 -0.08 5.00 9.33
C ALA A 76 -1.39 5.22 8.58
N VAL A 77 -1.69 6.46 8.29
CA VAL A 77 -2.90 6.81 7.55
C VAL A 77 -2.46 7.63 6.35
N VAL A 78 -2.89 7.23 5.16
CA VAL A 78 -2.59 7.98 3.95
C VAL A 78 -3.91 8.44 3.37
N THR A 79 -4.05 9.74 3.18
CA THR A 79 -5.28 10.31 2.64
C THR A 79 -5.03 10.72 1.21
N PHE A 80 -5.91 10.26 0.32
CA PHE A 80 -5.83 10.58 -1.09
C PHE A 80 -6.94 11.54 -1.47
N LYS A 81 -6.62 12.47 -2.35
CA LYS A 81 -7.62 13.37 -2.89
C LYS A 81 -7.59 13.12 -4.39
N ASN A 82 -8.71 12.68 -4.95
CA ASN A 82 -8.80 12.32 -6.36
C ASN A 82 -7.70 11.35 -6.77
N ASP A 83 -7.49 10.33 -5.91
CA ASP A 83 -6.55 9.23 -6.18
C ASP A 83 -5.07 9.60 -6.12
N GLU A 84 -4.74 10.74 -5.54
CA GLU A 84 -3.35 11.12 -5.30
C GLU A 84 -3.15 11.47 -3.84
N VAL A 85 -1.99 11.17 -3.30
CA VAL A 85 -1.71 11.43 -1.90
C VAL A 85 -1.86 12.92 -1.59
N ASP A 86 -2.67 13.23 -0.59
CA ASP A 86 -2.87 14.59 -0.14
C ASP A 86 -2.18 14.82 1.21
N SER A 87 -2.26 13.82 2.09
CA SER A 87 -1.64 13.93 3.40
C SER A 87 -1.37 12.56 3.97
N LYS A 88 -0.58 12.49 5.01
CA LYS A 88 -0.29 11.23 5.70
C LYS A 88 -0.01 11.50 7.17
N ASP A 89 -0.21 10.47 8.00
CA ASP A 89 0.03 10.59 9.43
C ASP A 89 0.47 9.22 9.97
N THR A 90 1.24 9.19 11.05
CA THR A 90 1.72 7.95 11.62
C THR A 90 2.23 8.16 13.04
N ASN A 91 2.34 7.07 13.78
CA ASN A 91 3.01 7.09 15.07
C ASN A 91 4.39 6.42 14.96
N LEU A 92 4.82 6.07 13.75
CA LEU A 92 6.15 5.49 13.57
C LEU A 92 7.19 6.54 13.94
N GLY A 93 8.20 6.12 14.61
CA GLY A 93 9.23 7.06 15.03
C GLY A 93 8.95 7.81 16.31
N ARG A 94 7.90 7.47 17.01
CA ARG A 94 7.54 8.11 18.28
C ARG A 94 7.72 7.20 19.47
#